data_c3a2e9a51b1c449d16efc95dc2872dd7
#
_entry.id   c3a2e9a51b1c449d16efc95dc2872dd7
#
_cell.length_a   1.000
_cell.length_b   1.000
_cell.length_c   1.000
_cell.angle_alpha   90.00
_cell.angle_beta   90.00
_cell.angle_gamma   90.00
#
_symmetry.space_group_name_H-M   'P 1'
#
loop_
_entity.id
_entity.type
_entity.pdbx_description
1 polymer ?
#
loop_
_entity_poly.entity_id
_entity_poly.type
_entity_poly.pdbx_seq_one_letter_code
_entity_poly.pdbx_strand_id
1 'polypeptide(L)'
;EITVTYKTINNLVREYLGAQKFIKSIKTKTAKKGRGVVINAVLELYSIKNLNSRLQELQNELVEYLFNSTGVELKKSYFKIKKLIQNQEIYTFYAENEDTKILDYKEKPEFESTLKISGMKEEEEENKNIDNIQETK
;
A
#
# COMPACT_ATOMS: atom_id res chain seq x y z
N GLU A 1 27.12 -14.23 -3.38
CA GLU A 1 25.74 -14.39 -3.82
C GLU A 1 24.80 -13.61 -2.91
N ILE A 2 23.82 -12.94 -3.50
CA ILE A 2 22.85 -12.13 -2.73
C ILE A 2 21.50 -12.79 -2.81
N THR A 3 20.91 -13.05 -1.65
CA THR A 3 19.63 -13.70 -1.56
C THR A 3 18.64 -12.80 -0.78
N VAL A 4 17.43 -12.65 -1.32
CA VAL A 4 16.37 -11.89 -0.65
C VAL A 4 15.40 -12.89 -0.04
N THR A 5 15.19 -12.81 1.26
CA THR A 5 14.31 -13.75 1.94
C THR A 5 12.85 -13.41 1.71
N TYR A 6 11.98 -14.41 1.87
CA TYR A 6 10.53 -14.18 1.74
C TYR A 6 10.03 -13.21 2.80
N LYS A 7 10.66 -13.23 3.97
CA LYS A 7 10.28 -12.27 5.02
C LYS A 7 10.55 -10.84 4.58
N THR A 8 11.69 -10.60 3.92
CA THR A 8 12.01 -9.29 3.40
C THR A 8 11.01 -8.88 2.33
N ILE A 9 10.66 -9.80 1.43
CA ILE A 9 9.67 -9.50 0.39
C ILE A 9 8.32 -9.17 1.01
N ASN A 10 7.89 -9.96 2.00
CA ASN A 10 6.63 -9.68 2.69
C ASN A 10 6.62 -8.29 3.31
N ASN A 11 7.75 -7.91 3.94
CA ASN A 11 7.82 -6.60 4.58
C ASN A 11 7.73 -5.47 3.56
N LEU A 12 8.43 -5.60 2.43
CA LEU A 12 8.41 -4.59 1.38
C LEU A 12 7.00 -4.45 0.80
N VAL A 13 6.36 -5.57 0.50
CA VAL A 13 5.00 -5.55 -0.06
C VAL A 13 4.03 -4.91 0.93
N ARG A 14 4.15 -5.29 2.20
CA ARG A 14 3.26 -4.76 3.23
C ARG A 14 3.44 -3.27 3.39
N GLU A 15 4.69 -2.78 3.34
CA GLU A 15 4.94 -1.36 3.43
C GLU A 15 4.39 -0.61 2.22
N TYR A 16 4.61 -1.17 1.04
CA TYR A 16 4.16 -0.52 -0.18
C TYR A 16 2.64 -0.40 -0.22
N LEU A 17 1.95 -1.51 0.01
CA LEU A 17 0.49 -1.52 -0.03
C LEU A 17 -0.10 -0.76 1.15
N GLY A 18 0.51 -0.88 2.32
CA GLY A 18 0.01 -0.21 3.52
C GLY A 18 0.14 1.29 3.48
N ALA A 19 0.95 1.82 2.55
CA ALA A 19 1.06 3.26 2.38
C ALA A 19 -0.18 3.87 1.72
N GLN A 20 -1.03 3.04 1.12
CA GLN A 20 -2.25 3.53 0.49
C GLN A 20 -3.30 3.85 1.55
N LYS A 21 -3.87 5.06 1.48
CA LYS A 21 -4.84 5.52 2.48
C LYS A 21 -6.03 4.59 2.63
N PHE A 22 -6.44 3.97 1.52
CA PHE A 22 -7.65 3.16 1.56
C PHE A 22 -7.41 1.73 2.04
N ILE A 23 -6.17 1.37 2.34
CA ILE A 23 -5.88 0.04 2.89
C ILE A 23 -5.77 0.15 4.40
N LYS A 24 -6.72 -0.47 5.11
CA LYS A 24 -6.74 -0.40 6.55
C LYS A 24 -5.78 -1.39 7.18
N SER A 25 -5.79 -2.61 6.69
CA SER A 25 -4.89 -3.64 7.21
C SER A 25 -4.55 -4.61 6.10
N ILE A 26 -3.41 -5.27 6.26
CA ILE A 26 -2.91 -6.16 5.24
C ILE A 26 -2.09 -7.29 5.87
N LYS A 27 -2.31 -8.49 5.36
CA LYS A 27 -1.46 -9.63 5.65
C LYS A 27 -0.99 -10.20 4.34
N THR A 28 0.31 -10.47 4.25
CA THR A 28 0.89 -10.98 3.02
C THR A 28 1.64 -12.26 3.26
N LYS A 29 1.67 -13.09 2.23
CA LYS A 29 2.44 -14.31 2.24
C LYS A 29 3.07 -14.50 0.88
N THR A 30 4.37 -14.79 0.88
CA THR A 30 5.14 -14.97 -0.34
C THR A 30 5.46 -16.44 -0.52
N ALA A 31 5.31 -16.93 -1.74
CA ALA A 31 5.66 -18.30 -2.07
C ALA A 31 6.46 -18.32 -3.37
N LYS A 32 7.30 -19.32 -3.50
CA LYS A 32 8.10 -19.49 -4.72
C LYS A 32 7.22 -19.89 -5.90
N LYS A 33 7.52 -19.34 -7.07
CA LYS A 33 6.86 -19.73 -8.30
C LYS A 33 7.88 -19.65 -9.43
N GLY A 34 8.38 -20.81 -9.87
CA GLY A 34 9.42 -20.81 -10.89
C GLY A 34 10.64 -20.04 -10.43
N ARG A 35 11.05 -19.07 -11.23
CA ARG A 35 12.19 -18.20 -10.87
C ARG A 35 11.78 -16.97 -10.09
N GLY A 36 10.50 -16.80 -9.87
CA GLY A 36 9.99 -15.66 -9.17
C GLY A 36 9.16 -16.07 -7.98
N VAL A 37 8.23 -15.20 -7.62
CA VAL A 37 7.38 -15.43 -6.46
C VAL A 37 5.94 -15.10 -6.81
N VAL A 38 5.02 -15.63 -6.00
CA VAL A 38 3.64 -15.17 -5.98
C VAL A 38 3.38 -14.61 -4.59
N ILE A 39 2.46 -13.65 -4.55
CA ILE A 39 2.10 -13.01 -3.28
C ILE A 39 0.61 -13.14 -3.09
N ASN A 40 0.24 -13.59 -1.90
CA ASN A 40 -1.16 -13.62 -1.48
C ASN A 40 -1.34 -12.55 -0.41
N ALA A 41 -2.24 -11.61 -0.68
CA ALA A 41 -2.52 -10.51 0.24
C ALA A 41 -3.97 -10.57 0.66
N VAL A 42 -4.20 -10.51 1.97
CA VAL A 42 -5.55 -10.43 2.53
C VAL A 42 -5.70 -9.01 3.07
N LEU A 43 -6.70 -8.32 2.57
CA LEU A 43 -6.84 -6.87 2.79
C LEU A 43 -8.14 -6.55 3.49
N GLU A 44 -8.08 -5.57 4.41
CA GLU A 44 -9.25 -4.84 4.86
C GLU A 44 -9.13 -3.45 4.25
N LEU A 45 -10.17 -3.02 3.57
CA LEU A 45 -10.13 -1.81 2.77
C LEU A 45 -11.24 -0.85 3.15
N TYR A 46 -10.98 0.43 2.90
CA TYR A 46 -12.03 1.43 2.87
C TYR A 46 -12.56 1.52 1.46
N SER A 47 -13.88 1.68 1.33
CA SER A 47 -14.52 1.80 0.04
C SER A 47 -14.11 3.10 -0.63
N ILE A 48 -13.73 3.02 -1.89
CA ILE A 48 -13.40 4.20 -2.68
C ILE A 48 -14.04 4.06 -4.08
N LYS A 49 -14.14 5.17 -4.77
CA LYS A 49 -14.65 5.16 -6.14
C LYS A 49 -13.65 4.42 -7.02
N ASN A 50 -14.15 3.55 -7.88
CA ASN A 50 -13.33 2.77 -8.82
C ASN A 50 -12.31 1.87 -8.12
N LEU A 51 -12.73 1.28 -7.01
CA LEU A 51 -11.85 0.45 -6.18
C LEU A 51 -11.17 -0.66 -6.99
N ASN A 52 -11.93 -1.36 -7.83
CA ASN A 52 -11.38 -2.47 -8.57
C ASN A 52 -10.26 -2.04 -9.51
N SER A 53 -10.46 -0.92 -10.20
CA SER A 53 -9.44 -0.38 -11.09
C SER A 53 -8.19 0.01 -10.31
N ARG A 54 -8.37 0.62 -9.14
CA ARG A 54 -7.23 1.02 -8.32
C ARG A 54 -6.45 -0.19 -7.84
N LEU A 55 -7.15 -1.25 -7.44
CA LEU A 55 -6.47 -2.46 -7.01
C LEU A 55 -5.67 -3.10 -8.14
N GLN A 56 -6.22 -3.09 -9.36
CA GLN A 56 -5.50 -3.61 -10.50
C GLN A 56 -4.24 -2.79 -10.79
N GLU A 57 -4.33 -1.47 -10.67
CA GLU A 57 -3.17 -0.61 -10.81
C GLU A 57 -2.11 -0.95 -9.76
N LEU A 58 -2.54 -1.17 -8.53
CA LEU A 58 -1.60 -1.54 -7.47
C LEU A 58 -0.90 -2.85 -7.76
N GLN A 59 -1.62 -3.81 -8.31
CA GLN A 59 -1.00 -5.08 -8.68
C GLN A 59 0.09 -4.87 -9.73
N ASN A 60 -0.17 -4.03 -10.71
CA ASN A 60 0.81 -3.73 -11.75
C ASN A 60 2.01 -2.96 -11.19
N GLU A 61 1.73 -1.98 -10.35
CA GLU A 61 2.80 -1.17 -9.72
C GLU A 61 3.66 -2.04 -8.82
N LEU A 62 3.06 -3.01 -8.16
CA LEU A 62 3.79 -3.89 -7.25
C LEU A 62 4.82 -4.72 -7.98
N VAL A 63 4.50 -5.18 -9.19
CA VAL A 63 5.46 -5.93 -10.01
C VAL A 63 6.72 -5.10 -10.23
N GLU A 64 6.55 -3.85 -10.64
CA GLU A 64 7.68 -2.97 -10.90
C GLU A 64 8.42 -2.61 -9.62
N TYR A 65 7.68 -2.32 -8.58
CA TYR A 65 8.28 -1.94 -7.31
C TYR A 65 9.18 -3.06 -6.78
N LEU A 66 8.68 -4.27 -6.79
CA LEU A 66 9.42 -5.40 -6.25
C LEU A 66 10.66 -5.69 -7.09
N PHE A 67 10.53 -5.65 -8.41
CA PHE A 67 11.66 -5.88 -9.28
C PHE A 67 12.73 -4.80 -9.11
N ASN A 68 12.30 -3.55 -9.06
CA ASN A 68 13.27 -2.45 -8.92
C ASN A 68 13.94 -2.44 -7.56
N SER A 69 13.24 -2.90 -6.52
CA SER A 69 13.78 -2.89 -5.17
C SER A 69 14.67 -4.09 -4.88
N THR A 70 14.37 -5.25 -5.43
CA THR A 70 15.04 -6.49 -5.04
C THR A 70 15.56 -7.31 -6.21
N GLY A 71 15.15 -7.00 -7.42
CA GLY A 71 15.45 -7.86 -8.57
C GLY A 71 14.56 -9.09 -8.67
N VAL A 72 13.61 -9.25 -7.75
CA VAL A 72 12.75 -10.43 -7.72
C VAL A 72 11.57 -10.22 -8.66
N GLU A 73 11.26 -11.24 -9.44
CA GLU A 73 10.13 -11.19 -10.37
C GLU A 73 8.87 -11.64 -9.67
N LEU A 74 7.86 -10.76 -9.64
CA LEU A 74 6.54 -11.09 -9.11
C LEU A 74 5.72 -11.69 -10.24
N LYS A 75 5.48 -12.99 -10.17
CA LYS A 75 4.75 -13.70 -11.23
C LYS A 75 3.26 -13.41 -11.16
N LYS A 76 2.71 -13.35 -9.95
CA LYS A 76 1.29 -13.09 -9.76
C LYS A 76 1.03 -12.63 -8.33
N SER A 77 0.03 -11.78 -8.18
CA SER A 77 -0.45 -11.40 -6.87
C SER A 77 -1.94 -11.66 -6.79
N TYR A 78 -2.36 -12.13 -5.63
CA TYR A 78 -3.77 -12.42 -5.35
C TYR A 78 -4.18 -11.52 -4.20
N PHE A 79 -5.14 -10.65 -4.46
CA PHE A 79 -5.67 -9.75 -3.44
C PHE A 79 -7.05 -10.27 -3.03
N LYS A 80 -7.15 -10.68 -1.78
CA LYS A 80 -8.42 -11.13 -1.21
C LYS A 80 -8.93 -10.05 -0.28
N ILE A 81 -10.13 -9.56 -0.54
CA ILE A 81 -10.72 -8.51 0.28
C ILE A 81 -11.54 -9.19 1.36
N LYS A 82 -11.05 -9.08 2.58
CA LYS A 82 -11.70 -9.69 3.74
C LYS A 82 -12.81 -8.82 4.29
N LYS A 83 -12.62 -7.50 4.20
CA LYS A 83 -13.57 -6.56 4.76
C LYS A 83 -13.54 -5.27 3.98
N LEU A 84 -14.72 -4.70 3.73
CA LEU A 84 -14.85 -3.43 3.02
C LEU A 84 -15.61 -2.49 3.95
N ILE A 85 -14.99 -1.36 4.25
CA ILE A 85 -15.48 -0.44 5.28
C ILE A 85 -15.84 0.88 4.62
N GLN A 86 -16.96 1.46 5.04
CA GLN A 86 -17.38 2.79 4.58
C GLN A 86 -16.73 3.84 5.49
N ASN A 87 -16.05 4.80 4.87
CA ASN A 87 -15.47 5.93 5.59
C ASN A 87 -15.56 7.14 4.70
N GLN A 88 -16.38 8.11 5.11
CA GLN A 88 -16.71 9.25 4.26
C GLN A 88 -15.47 10.09 3.93
N GLU A 89 -14.60 10.29 4.90
CA GLU A 89 -13.41 11.11 4.67
C GLU A 89 -12.50 10.49 3.62
N ILE A 90 -12.30 9.19 3.70
CA ILE A 90 -11.43 8.51 2.77
C ILE A 90 -12.08 8.45 1.39
N TYR A 91 -13.38 8.17 1.34
CA TYR A 91 -14.08 8.16 0.07
C TYR A 91 -13.98 9.51 -0.62
N THR A 92 -14.21 10.58 0.14
CA THR A 92 -14.14 11.94 -0.41
C THR A 92 -12.73 12.28 -0.88
N PHE A 93 -11.73 11.89 -0.11
CA PHE A 93 -10.34 12.13 -0.50
C PHE A 93 -10.07 11.56 -1.90
N TYR A 94 -10.45 10.31 -2.14
CA TYR A 94 -10.16 9.69 -3.43
C TYR A 94 -11.06 10.22 -4.53
N ALA A 95 -12.30 10.59 -4.21
CA ALA A 95 -13.19 11.17 -5.20
C ALA A 95 -12.67 12.51 -5.69
N GLU A 96 -12.14 13.34 -4.77
CA GLU A 96 -11.63 14.66 -5.12
C GLU A 96 -10.26 14.61 -5.77
N ASN A 97 -9.49 13.58 -5.50
CA ASN A 97 -8.13 13.46 -6.00
C ASN A 97 -8.00 12.37 -7.05
N GLU A 98 -9.08 12.03 -7.69
CA GLU A 98 -9.13 10.92 -8.64
C GLU A 98 -8.13 11.11 -9.78
N ASP A 99 -7.98 12.33 -10.27
CA ASP A 99 -7.09 12.62 -11.39
C ASP A 99 -5.66 12.90 -10.95
N THR A 100 -5.41 12.88 -9.64
CA THR A 100 -4.08 13.10 -9.10
C THR A 100 -3.66 11.94 -8.23
N LYS A 101 -3.98 10.75 -8.66
CA LYS A 101 -3.76 9.54 -7.86
C LYS A 101 -2.31 9.34 -7.44
N ILE A 102 -1.38 9.96 -8.15
CA ILE A 102 0.02 9.87 -7.79
C ILE A 102 0.33 10.54 -6.46
N LEU A 103 -0.58 11.36 -5.97
CA LEU A 103 -0.36 12.06 -4.71
C LEU A 103 -0.55 11.16 -3.50
N ASP A 104 -1.22 10.04 -3.64
CA ASP A 104 -1.56 9.23 -2.49
C ASP A 104 -0.39 8.39 -1.98
N TYR A 105 0.76 8.42 -2.65
CA TYR A 105 1.88 7.60 -2.18
C TYR A 105 3.20 8.36 -2.13
N LYS A 106 3.18 9.62 -2.16
CA LYS A 106 4.45 10.32 -2.08
C LYS A 106 4.62 11.07 -0.80
N GLU A 107 4.78 11.06 -1.17
CA GLU A 107 4.95 11.53 -0.42
C GLU A 107 5.06 11.52 0.56
N LYS A 108 5.11 11.30 0.16
CA LYS A 108 5.24 11.25 0.98
C LYS A 108 5.55 11.43 1.76
N PRO A 109 5.59 11.39 1.53
CA PRO A 109 5.63 11.67 2.36
C PRO A 109 5.74 12.16 2.98
N GLU A 110 5.69 12.37 2.58
CA GLU A 110 5.77 13.00 3.30
C GLU A 110 5.37 13.28 3.86
N PHE A 111 5.58 13.50 3.44
CA PHE A 111 5.28 14.04 4.19
C PHE A 111 4.73 14.04 4.66
N GLU A 112 4.37 13.85 4.15
CA GLU A 112 3.82 14.17 4.81
C GLU A 112 3.27 14.27 5.13
N SER A 113 3.49 14.04 4.48
CA SER A 113 3.07 14.41 5.06
C SER A 113 2.58 14.57 5.40
N THR A 114 2.55 14.53 4.66
CA THR A 114 2.22 15.07 5.27
C THR A 114 1.73 15.33 5.56
N LEU A 115 1.67 15.23 4.83
CA LEU A 115 1.42 15.80 5.27
C LEU A 115 0.97 15.87 5.72
N LYS A 116 0.97 15.70 5.22
CA LYS A 116 0.75 15.94 5.78
C LYS A 116 0.30 16.18 6.38
N ILE A 117 0.56 15.92 5.64
CA ILE A 117 0.43 16.30 6.33
C ILE A 117 0.10 16.44 6.98
N SER A 118 0.29 16.25 6.31
CA SER A 118 0.28 16.49 7.22
C SER A 118 0.11 16.34 7.72
N GLY A 119 0.22 15.93 7.22
CA GLY A 119 0.15 16.09 7.98
C GLY A 119 0.25 15.72 8.38
N MET A 120 0.47 15.57 8.28
CA MET A 120 0.75 15.42 8.94
C MET A 120 0.77 15.21 9.54
N LYS A 121 0.84 14.80 9.22
CA LYS A 121 1.10 14.69 9.95
C LYS A 121 1.01 14.31 10.50
N GLU A 122 0.95 13.83 9.95
CA GLU A 122 1.02 13.64 10.67
C GLU A 122 1.01 13.26 11.18
N GLU A 123 0.92 13.09 10.65
CA GLU A 123 0.99 12.98 11.41
C GLU A 123 1.01 12.56 11.85
N GLU A 124 0.96 12.37 11.32
CA GLU A 124 1.02 12.23 12.00
C GLU A 124 1.06 11.77 12.35
N GLU A 125 1.02 11.59 11.69
CA GLU A 125 1.09 11.47 12.31
C GLU A 125 1.13 10.98 12.62
N GLU A 126 1.04 10.79 11.85
CA GLU A 126 1.22 10.70 12.43
C GLU A 126 1.23 10.18 12.77
N ASN A 127 1.27 9.93 11.85
CA ASN A 127 1.59 9.85 12.42
C ASN A 127 1.61 9.27 12.77
N LYS A 128 1.51 9.01 12.23
CA LYS A 128 1.74 8.96 12.74
C LYS A 128 1.56 8.55 13.17
N ASN A 129 1.68 8.18 12.24
CA ASN A 129 1.88 8.13 12.82
C ASN A 129 1.82 7.77 13.13
N ILE A 130 1.72 7.51 12.36
CA ILE A 130 1.91 7.72 12.83
C ILE A 130 1.62 7.49 13.33
N ASP A 131 1.74 7.22 12.70
CA ASP A 131 1.72 7.34 13.45
C ASP A 131 1.54 7.08 13.82
N ASN A 132 1.56 6.76 13.06
CA ASN A 132 1.62 6.93 13.69
C ASN A 132 1.58 6.87 13.98
N ILE A 133 1.41 6.62 13.23
CA ILE A 133 1.56 7.03 13.66
C ILE A 133 1.22 7.08 14.13
N GLN A 134 1.07 6.82 13.56
CA GLN A 134 0.90 7.00 14.16
C GLN A 134 0.48 7.27 14.66
N GLU A 135 0.39 6.86 13.86
CA GLU A 135 0.07 7.18 14.37
C GLU A 135 -0.23 7.54 14.73
N THR A 136 -0.05 7.24 13.95
CA THR A 136 -0.26 7.72 14.38
C THR A 136 -0.48 7.89 14.62
N LYS A 137 -0.49 7.89 14.22
CA LYS A 137 -0.83 8.35 14.50
C LYS A 137 -0.98 8.75 14.85
#